data_73690f56c2f9979684119df5e8219c80
#
_entry.id   73690f56c2f9979684119df5e8219c80
#
_cell.length_a   1.000
_cell.length_b   1.000
_cell.length_c   1.000
_cell.angle_alpha   90.00
_cell.angle_beta   90.00
_cell.angle_gamma   90.00
#
_symmetry.space_group_name_H-M   'P 1'
#
loop_
_entity.id
_entity.type
_entity.pdbx_description
1 polymer ?
#
loop_
_entity_poly.entity_id
_entity_poly.type
_entity_poly.pdbx_seq_one_letter_code
_entity_poly.pdbx_strand_id
1 'polypeptide(L)'
;MEIFKTTGADNTARTLDIALQKAAAMGTDIVAASSRGFTAKLLMEKAKEQGFSGRIIIVRLVSAAAQNGINSFPQELKESLEADGAIFVTAAHALSAGERGISTRFHGAYPLEIMAHTLRTFGAGTKVCFECAVMALDADVIPYAKPVVAVAGTAGHGADTALV
;
A
#
# COMPACT_ATOMS: atom_id res chain seq x y z
N MET A 1 -5.23 15.01 12.51
CA MET A 1 -4.32 13.86 12.70
C MET A 1 -4.87 12.98 13.80
N GLU A 2 -4.94 11.67 13.57
CA GLU A 2 -5.34 10.68 14.58
C GLU A 2 -4.12 9.77 14.83
N ILE A 3 -3.86 9.40 16.08
CA ILE A 3 -2.74 8.55 16.48
C ILE A 3 -3.30 7.35 17.24
N PHE A 4 -3.02 6.16 16.77
CA PHE A 4 -3.43 4.92 17.42
C PHE A 4 -2.48 4.56 18.57
N LYS A 5 -3.03 3.99 19.66
CA LYS A 5 -2.23 3.54 20.80
C LYS A 5 -1.46 2.24 20.51
N THR A 6 -1.94 1.44 19.58
CA THR A 6 -1.36 0.17 19.17
C THR A 6 -1.26 0.12 17.65
N THR A 7 -0.41 -0.74 17.12
CA THR A 7 -0.29 -1.01 15.67
C THR A 7 -1.12 -2.22 15.27
N GLY A 8 -1.42 -2.34 13.98
CA GLY A 8 -1.94 -3.59 13.40
C GLY A 8 -3.41 -3.58 13.00
N ALA A 9 -3.93 -4.79 12.82
CA ALA A 9 -5.21 -5.04 12.14
C ALA A 9 -6.43 -4.39 12.80
N ASP A 10 -6.44 -4.24 14.11
CA ASP A 10 -7.56 -3.64 14.85
C ASP A 10 -7.83 -2.18 14.44
N ASN A 11 -6.82 -1.51 13.92
CA ASN A 11 -6.94 -0.13 13.44
C ASN A 11 -7.42 -0.02 11.98
N THR A 12 -7.47 -1.14 11.25
CA THR A 12 -7.67 -1.12 9.80
C THR A 12 -8.98 -0.46 9.40
N ALA A 13 -10.08 -0.84 10.04
CA ALA A 13 -11.38 -0.27 9.70
C ALA A 13 -11.39 1.25 9.87
N ARG A 14 -10.85 1.75 10.97
CA ARG A 14 -10.76 3.18 11.27
C ARG A 14 -9.81 3.93 10.32
N THR A 15 -8.65 3.34 10.02
CA THR A 15 -7.69 3.89 9.06
C THR A 15 -8.32 4.07 7.68
N LEU A 16 -9.07 3.08 7.23
CA LEU A 16 -9.74 3.11 5.92
C LEU A 16 -10.88 4.15 5.89
N ASP A 17 -11.64 4.31 6.97
CA ASP A 17 -12.66 5.35 7.06
C ASP A 17 -12.06 6.75 6.94
N ILE A 18 -10.96 7.00 7.66
CA ILE A 18 -10.24 8.29 7.60
C ILE A 18 -9.67 8.52 6.18
N ALA A 19 -9.09 7.48 5.57
CA ALA A 19 -8.52 7.57 4.23
C ALA A 19 -9.58 7.87 3.17
N LEU A 20 -10.72 7.18 3.20
CA LEU A 20 -11.85 7.40 2.30
C LEU A 20 -12.43 8.80 2.44
N GLN A 21 -12.70 9.24 3.67
CA GLN A 21 -13.17 10.59 3.94
C GLN A 21 -12.21 11.66 3.44
N LYS A 22 -10.91 11.47 3.68
CA LYS A 22 -9.88 12.41 3.23
C LYS A 22 -9.77 12.45 1.72
N ALA A 23 -9.73 11.29 1.07
CA ALA A 23 -9.66 11.18 -0.38
C ALA A 23 -10.90 11.80 -1.06
N ALA A 24 -12.09 11.52 -0.54
CA ALA A 24 -13.34 12.12 -1.03
C ALA A 24 -13.34 13.66 -0.91
N ALA A 25 -12.91 14.18 0.25
CA ALA A 25 -12.83 15.63 0.49
C ALA A 25 -11.80 16.33 -0.42
N MET A 26 -10.78 15.61 -0.89
CA MET A 26 -9.75 16.14 -1.79
C MET A 26 -10.04 15.85 -3.27
N GLY A 27 -11.03 15.03 -3.58
CA GLY A 27 -11.30 14.57 -4.94
C GLY A 27 -10.12 13.78 -5.54
N THR A 28 -9.49 12.90 -4.74
CA THR A 28 -8.28 12.19 -5.14
C THR A 28 -8.42 10.67 -4.98
N ASP A 29 -7.45 9.94 -5.53
CA ASP A 29 -7.39 8.49 -5.52
C ASP A 29 -6.82 7.94 -4.20
N ILE A 30 -7.02 6.63 -3.96
CA ILE A 30 -6.40 5.89 -2.85
C ILE A 30 -5.43 4.85 -3.41
N VAL A 31 -4.22 4.83 -2.86
CA VAL A 31 -3.21 3.78 -3.09
C VAL A 31 -3.06 2.97 -1.81
N ALA A 32 -3.41 1.70 -1.83
CA ALA A 32 -3.39 0.85 -0.65
C ALA A 32 -2.46 -0.35 -0.80
N ALA A 33 -1.59 -0.55 0.18
CA ALA A 33 -0.78 -1.76 0.29
C ALA A 33 -1.64 -2.93 0.76
N SER A 34 -1.63 -4.05 0.04
CA SER A 34 -2.30 -5.27 0.49
C SER A 34 -1.59 -6.51 -0.05
N SER A 35 -0.95 -7.26 0.82
CA SER A 35 -0.17 -8.45 0.44
C SER A 35 -0.99 -9.73 0.33
N ARG A 36 -2.06 -9.87 1.12
CA ARG A 36 -2.91 -11.08 1.20
C ARG A 36 -4.40 -10.81 0.99
N GLY A 37 -4.76 -9.58 0.66
CA GLY A 37 -6.13 -9.21 0.30
C GLY A 37 -6.98 -8.61 1.42
N PHE A 38 -6.64 -8.77 2.71
CA PHE A 38 -7.46 -8.30 3.82
C PHE A 38 -7.79 -6.79 3.72
N THR A 39 -6.76 -5.96 3.64
CA THR A 39 -6.95 -4.49 3.53
C THR A 39 -7.68 -4.12 2.24
N ALA A 40 -7.33 -4.76 1.10
CA ALA A 40 -7.95 -4.49 -0.18
C ALA A 40 -9.45 -4.80 -0.17
N LYS A 41 -9.84 -5.97 0.33
CA LYS A 41 -11.24 -6.38 0.44
C LYS A 41 -12.04 -5.39 1.29
N LEU A 42 -11.58 -5.11 2.50
CA LEU A 42 -12.26 -4.20 3.41
C LEU A 42 -12.33 -2.76 2.86
N LEU A 43 -11.28 -2.30 2.16
CA LEU A 43 -11.28 -0.98 1.51
C LEU A 43 -12.36 -0.89 0.41
N MET A 44 -12.45 -1.89 -0.45
CA MET A 44 -13.47 -1.92 -1.52
C MET A 44 -14.88 -1.99 -0.96
N GLU A 45 -15.14 -2.80 0.09
CA GLU A 45 -16.42 -2.87 0.79
C GLU A 45 -16.81 -1.49 1.34
N LYS A 46 -15.93 -0.85 2.10
CA LYS A 46 -16.17 0.49 2.68
C LYS A 46 -16.30 1.58 1.63
N ALA A 47 -15.55 1.54 0.57
CA ALA A 47 -15.65 2.48 -0.53
C ALA A 47 -17.02 2.43 -1.20
N LYS A 48 -17.53 1.22 -1.42
CA LYS A 48 -18.90 0.99 -1.95
C LYS A 48 -19.97 1.50 -0.99
N GLU A 49 -19.87 1.18 0.29
CA GLU A 49 -20.80 1.64 1.33
C GLU A 49 -20.83 3.17 1.46
N GLN A 50 -19.67 3.83 1.32
CA GLN A 50 -19.54 5.28 1.45
C GLN A 50 -19.75 6.05 0.13
N GLY A 51 -19.99 5.34 -0.99
CA GLY A 51 -20.16 5.95 -2.30
C GLY A 51 -18.91 6.67 -2.80
N PHE A 52 -17.72 6.14 -2.47
CA PHE A 52 -16.45 6.73 -2.91
C PHE A 52 -16.31 6.64 -4.43
N SER A 53 -16.03 7.76 -5.09
CA SER A 53 -15.96 7.89 -6.54
C SER A 53 -14.53 7.97 -7.11
N GLY A 54 -13.51 8.08 -6.25
CA GLY A 54 -12.12 8.04 -6.68
C GLY A 54 -11.67 6.62 -7.07
N ARG A 55 -10.53 6.53 -7.73
CA ARG A 55 -9.95 5.23 -8.07
C ARG A 55 -9.29 4.61 -6.85
N ILE A 56 -9.31 3.28 -6.78
CA ILE A 56 -8.64 2.50 -5.74
C ILE A 56 -7.55 1.66 -6.40
N ILE A 57 -6.32 1.95 -6.04
CA ILE A 57 -5.13 1.28 -6.53
C ILE A 57 -4.59 0.36 -5.43
N ILE A 58 -4.50 -0.93 -5.71
CA ILE A 58 -4.00 -1.94 -4.78
C ILE A 58 -2.59 -2.35 -5.19
N VAL A 59 -1.61 -2.00 -4.35
CA VAL A 59 -0.22 -2.43 -4.51
C VAL A 59 -0.01 -3.71 -3.71
N ARG A 60 0.29 -4.80 -4.42
CA ARG A 60 0.57 -6.10 -3.81
C ARG A 60 2.05 -6.42 -3.82
N LEU A 61 2.45 -7.44 -3.08
CA LEU A 61 3.84 -7.89 -3.08
C LEU A 61 4.32 -8.28 -4.48
N VAL A 62 5.61 -8.11 -4.71
CA VAL A 62 6.29 -8.65 -5.89
C VAL A 62 6.02 -10.15 -6.03
N SER A 63 5.88 -10.62 -7.25
CA SER A 63 5.73 -12.06 -7.53
C SER A 63 6.95 -12.83 -7.00
N ALA A 64 6.70 -14.00 -6.44
CA ALA A 64 7.71 -14.84 -5.77
C ALA A 64 8.27 -14.29 -4.44
N ALA A 65 7.65 -13.30 -3.82
CA ALA A 65 8.10 -12.81 -2.51
C ALA A 65 7.97 -13.88 -1.39
N ALA A 66 6.98 -14.75 -1.49
CA ALA A 66 6.74 -15.82 -0.51
C ALA A 66 7.12 -17.20 -1.05
N GLN A 67 6.90 -17.46 -2.32
CA GLN A 67 7.19 -18.73 -2.99
C GLN A 67 7.41 -18.47 -4.49
N ASN A 68 8.33 -19.21 -5.09
CA ASN A 68 8.71 -19.03 -6.49
C ASN A 68 7.50 -19.02 -7.44
N GLY A 69 7.31 -17.93 -8.14
CA GLY A 69 6.28 -17.74 -9.16
C GLY A 69 4.85 -17.55 -8.62
N ILE A 70 4.64 -17.60 -7.30
CA ILE A 70 3.31 -17.46 -6.70
C ILE A 70 3.23 -16.12 -5.94
N ASN A 71 2.20 -15.33 -6.26
CA ASN A 71 1.88 -14.15 -5.46
C ASN A 71 1.05 -14.55 -4.24
N SER A 72 1.32 -13.96 -3.09
CA SER A 72 0.59 -14.25 -1.84
C SER A 72 -0.84 -13.71 -1.83
N PHE A 73 -1.18 -12.82 -2.75
CA PHE A 73 -2.54 -12.29 -2.91
C PHE A 73 -3.40 -13.34 -3.65
N PRO A 74 -4.53 -13.78 -3.10
CA PRO A 74 -5.39 -14.79 -3.73
C PRO A 74 -5.87 -14.33 -5.12
N GLN A 75 -5.70 -15.16 -6.14
CA GLN A 75 -6.01 -14.79 -7.52
C GLN A 75 -7.51 -14.55 -7.72
N GLU A 76 -8.36 -15.40 -7.18
CA GLU A 76 -9.83 -15.25 -7.25
C GLU A 76 -10.30 -13.92 -6.63
N LEU A 77 -9.72 -13.56 -5.48
CA LEU A 77 -10.03 -12.28 -4.85
C LEU A 77 -9.57 -11.10 -5.71
N LYS A 78 -8.38 -11.20 -6.32
CA LYS A 78 -7.90 -10.17 -7.24
C LYS A 78 -8.87 -9.95 -8.39
N GLU A 79 -9.29 -11.01 -9.07
CA GLU A 79 -10.22 -10.97 -10.19
C GLU A 79 -11.59 -10.37 -9.78
N SER A 80 -12.09 -10.75 -8.61
CA SER A 80 -13.32 -10.17 -8.06
C SER A 80 -13.19 -8.66 -7.81
N LEU A 81 -12.09 -8.22 -7.20
CA LEU A 81 -11.88 -6.80 -6.92
C LEU A 81 -11.60 -5.98 -8.19
N GLU A 82 -10.96 -6.58 -9.21
CA GLU A 82 -10.80 -5.94 -10.54
C GLU A 82 -12.15 -5.76 -11.23
N ALA A 83 -13.04 -6.74 -11.12
CA ALA A 83 -14.41 -6.62 -11.63
C ALA A 83 -15.20 -5.51 -10.92
N ASP A 84 -14.90 -5.25 -9.65
CA ASP A 84 -15.45 -4.13 -8.87
C ASP A 84 -14.74 -2.79 -9.12
N GLY A 85 -13.76 -2.75 -10.03
CA GLY A 85 -13.06 -1.52 -10.45
C GLY A 85 -11.75 -1.22 -9.74
N ALA A 86 -11.20 -2.13 -8.93
CA ALA A 86 -9.88 -1.97 -8.35
C ALA A 86 -8.77 -2.09 -9.41
N ILE A 87 -7.74 -1.25 -9.31
CA ILE A 87 -6.55 -1.29 -10.16
C ILE A 87 -5.42 -1.95 -9.38
N PHE A 88 -4.77 -2.95 -9.96
CA PHE A 88 -3.70 -3.68 -9.30
C PHE A 88 -2.31 -3.33 -9.83
N VAL A 89 -1.38 -3.09 -8.92
CA VAL A 89 0.05 -2.93 -9.22
C VAL A 89 0.84 -4.07 -8.60
N THR A 90 1.65 -4.75 -9.41
CA THR A 90 2.62 -5.75 -8.97
C THR A 90 3.97 -5.38 -9.57
N ALA A 91 4.88 -4.92 -8.75
CA ALA A 91 6.18 -4.45 -9.19
C ALA A 91 7.25 -4.73 -8.13
N ALA A 92 8.51 -4.59 -8.51
CA ALA A 92 9.60 -4.57 -7.54
C ALA A 92 9.42 -3.40 -6.58
N HIS A 93 9.80 -3.61 -5.31
CA HIS A 93 9.65 -2.59 -4.28
C HIS A 93 10.57 -1.40 -4.56
N ALA A 94 10.02 -0.20 -4.69
CA ALA A 94 10.75 1.01 -5.09
C ALA A 94 11.91 1.36 -4.12
N LEU A 95 11.78 1.04 -2.83
CA LEU A 95 12.79 1.36 -1.80
C LEU A 95 13.58 0.15 -1.29
N SER A 96 13.60 -0.96 -2.02
CA SER A 96 14.37 -2.12 -1.54
C SER A 96 14.80 -3.11 -2.62
N ALA A 97 14.06 -3.29 -3.64
CA ALA A 97 14.20 -4.28 -4.72
C ALA A 97 15.62 -4.83 -4.96
N GLY A 98 16.33 -4.29 -5.95
CA GLY A 98 17.67 -4.76 -6.33
C GLY A 98 18.74 -4.56 -5.25
N GLU A 99 18.66 -3.47 -4.49
CA GLU A 99 19.62 -3.21 -3.41
C GLU A 99 19.53 -4.23 -2.27
N ARG A 100 18.32 -4.71 -1.95
CA ARG A 100 18.18 -5.77 -0.95
C ARG A 100 18.89 -7.07 -1.37
N GLY A 101 18.85 -7.41 -2.64
CA GLY A 101 19.62 -8.54 -3.17
C GLY A 101 21.11 -8.37 -2.96
N ILE A 102 21.63 -7.18 -3.22
CA ILE A 102 23.04 -6.82 -3.04
C ILE A 102 23.40 -6.80 -1.54
N SER A 103 22.63 -6.09 -0.69
CA SER A 103 22.92 -5.97 0.74
C SER A 103 22.84 -7.33 1.46
N THR A 104 21.90 -8.19 1.06
CA THR A 104 21.82 -9.56 1.59
C THR A 104 23.05 -10.38 1.25
N ARG A 105 23.60 -10.23 0.03
CA ARG A 105 24.74 -11.01 -0.44
C ARG A 105 26.08 -10.48 0.07
N PHE A 106 26.26 -9.16 0.06
CA PHE A 106 27.56 -8.53 0.27
C PHE A 106 27.65 -7.71 1.56
N HIS A 107 26.54 -7.58 2.26
CA HIS A 107 26.35 -6.71 3.42
C HIS A 107 26.52 -5.21 3.09
N GLY A 108 26.39 -4.35 4.08
CA GLY A 108 26.50 -2.91 3.91
C GLY A 108 25.13 -2.19 3.90
N ALA A 109 25.15 -0.87 3.73
CA ALA A 109 23.98 -0.01 3.64
C ALA A 109 23.98 0.71 2.28
N TYR A 110 22.87 0.70 1.61
CA TYR A 110 22.70 1.24 0.26
C TYR A 110 21.68 2.38 0.24
N PRO A 111 21.75 3.29 -0.73
CA PRO A 111 20.93 4.53 -0.74
C PRO A 111 19.43 4.30 -0.52
N LEU A 112 18.80 3.38 -1.24
CA LEU A 112 17.36 3.12 -1.08
C LEU A 112 17.04 2.50 0.29
N GLU A 113 17.91 1.65 0.81
CA GLU A 113 17.74 1.09 2.15
C GLU A 113 17.87 2.17 3.23
N ILE A 114 18.81 3.13 3.08
CA ILE A 114 18.95 4.29 3.97
C ILE A 114 17.66 5.11 3.93
N MET A 115 17.13 5.44 2.75
CA MET A 115 15.85 6.14 2.60
C MET A 115 14.70 5.38 3.27
N ALA A 116 14.62 4.06 3.03
CA ALA A 116 13.60 3.21 3.64
C ALA A 116 13.69 3.20 5.17
N HIS A 117 14.88 3.14 5.73
CA HIS A 117 15.07 3.19 7.19
C HIS A 117 14.76 4.57 7.77
N THR A 118 15.13 5.65 7.09
CA THR A 118 14.76 7.01 7.48
C THR A 118 13.25 7.18 7.55
N LEU A 119 12.51 6.74 6.53
CA LEU A 119 11.04 6.79 6.54
C LEU A 119 10.42 5.95 7.67
N ARG A 120 11.04 4.82 8.03
CA ARG A 120 10.57 3.99 9.15
C ARG A 120 10.72 4.64 10.51
N THR A 121 11.52 5.70 10.67
CA THR A 121 11.56 6.48 11.92
C THR A 121 10.23 7.16 12.23
N PHE A 122 9.39 7.40 11.19
CA PHE A 122 8.03 7.90 11.32
C PHE A 122 6.97 6.77 11.37
N GLY A 123 7.40 5.52 11.42
CA GLY A 123 6.55 4.33 11.40
C GLY A 123 6.74 3.46 10.16
N ALA A 124 6.64 2.14 10.32
CA ALA A 124 6.80 1.22 9.19
C ALA A 124 5.75 1.43 8.10
N GLY A 125 4.51 1.73 8.48
CA GLY A 125 3.43 2.06 7.54
C GLY A 125 3.74 3.31 6.71
N THR A 126 4.38 4.31 7.29
CA THR A 126 4.84 5.52 6.57
C THR A 126 5.75 5.16 5.40
N LYS A 127 6.79 4.34 5.66
CA LYS A 127 7.68 3.86 4.58
C LYS A 127 6.90 3.17 3.47
N VAL A 128 5.96 2.31 3.82
CA VAL A 128 5.18 1.54 2.84
C VAL A 128 4.23 2.45 2.06
N CYS A 129 3.62 3.46 2.67
CA CYS A 129 2.80 4.46 1.97
C CYS A 129 3.60 5.17 0.87
N PHE A 130 4.80 5.69 1.19
CA PHE A 130 5.67 6.33 0.21
C PHE A 130 6.06 5.36 -0.92
N GLU A 131 6.49 4.16 -0.58
CA GLU A 131 6.89 3.14 -1.55
C GLU A 131 5.76 2.78 -2.51
N CYS A 132 4.55 2.55 -1.99
CA CYS A 132 3.40 2.20 -2.81
C CYS A 132 2.93 3.36 -3.71
N ALA A 133 3.02 4.61 -3.24
CA ALA A 133 2.72 5.77 -4.07
C ALA A 133 3.70 5.90 -5.25
N VAL A 134 5.01 5.71 -5.01
CA VAL A 134 6.02 5.68 -6.08
C VAL A 134 5.75 4.53 -7.06
N MET A 135 5.47 3.33 -6.56
CA MET A 135 5.17 2.16 -7.41
C MET A 135 3.91 2.37 -8.27
N ALA A 136 2.89 3.03 -7.72
CA ALA A 136 1.68 3.36 -8.47
C ALA A 136 1.92 4.44 -9.53
N LEU A 137 2.80 5.41 -9.25
CA LEU A 137 3.20 6.43 -10.21
C LEU A 137 4.02 5.82 -11.36
N ASP A 138 5.02 5.01 -11.03
CA ASP A 138 5.87 4.34 -12.03
C ASP A 138 5.10 3.32 -12.90
N ALA A 139 3.98 2.81 -12.37
CA ALA A 139 3.04 1.97 -13.13
C ALA A 139 2.03 2.78 -13.97
N ASP A 140 2.13 4.09 -13.99
CA ASP A 140 1.27 5.01 -14.76
C ASP A 140 -0.23 4.94 -14.38
N VAL A 141 -0.53 4.51 -13.15
CA VAL A 141 -1.91 4.36 -12.67
C VAL A 141 -2.39 5.51 -11.79
N ILE A 142 -1.51 6.42 -11.40
CA ILE A 142 -1.86 7.69 -10.75
C ILE A 142 -1.21 8.87 -11.49
N PRO A 143 -1.84 10.07 -11.50
CA PRO A 143 -1.31 11.21 -12.22
C PRO A 143 -0.10 11.83 -11.51
N TYR A 144 0.92 12.23 -12.28
CA TYR A 144 2.07 12.97 -11.78
C TYR A 144 1.66 14.30 -11.13
N ALA A 145 2.34 14.66 -10.04
CA ALA A 145 2.17 15.90 -9.29
C ALA A 145 0.74 16.19 -8.79
N LYS A 146 -0.07 15.15 -8.60
CA LYS A 146 -1.37 15.23 -7.93
C LYS A 146 -1.30 14.54 -6.57
N PRO A 147 -1.97 15.09 -5.55
CA PRO A 147 -2.03 14.43 -4.27
C PRO A 147 -2.75 13.08 -4.37
N VAL A 148 -2.37 12.14 -3.54
CA VAL A 148 -3.00 10.83 -3.40
C VAL A 148 -3.07 10.47 -1.91
N VAL A 149 -4.07 9.72 -1.50
CA VAL A 149 -4.09 9.13 -0.16
C VAL A 149 -3.48 7.75 -0.20
N ALA A 150 -2.35 7.58 0.48
CA ALA A 150 -1.67 6.28 0.58
C ALA A 150 -2.01 5.59 1.91
N VAL A 151 -2.31 4.29 1.86
CA VAL A 151 -2.70 3.47 3.01
C VAL A 151 -1.81 2.26 3.12
N ALA A 152 -1.26 2.03 4.31
CA ALA A 152 -0.42 0.87 4.59
C ALA A 152 -0.49 0.46 6.05
N GLY A 153 0.21 -0.60 6.40
CA GLY A 153 0.28 -1.10 7.77
C GLY A 153 1.69 -1.39 8.26
N THR A 154 1.77 -1.51 9.57
CA THR A 154 2.93 -2.00 10.30
C THR A 154 2.84 -3.52 10.38
N ALA A 155 3.89 -4.27 10.28
CA ALA A 155 3.96 -5.72 10.54
C ALA A 155 3.11 -6.67 9.65
N GLY A 156 2.66 -6.27 8.46
CA GLY A 156 2.08 -7.18 7.46
C GLY A 156 0.66 -7.69 7.74
N HIS A 157 -0.04 -7.13 8.71
CA HIS A 157 -1.43 -7.45 9.01
C HIS A 157 -2.27 -6.17 9.14
N GLY A 158 -3.17 -5.97 8.17
CA GLY A 158 -4.05 -4.81 8.14
C GLY A 158 -3.34 -3.48 7.86
N ALA A 159 -4.11 -2.40 7.90
CA ALA A 159 -3.63 -1.03 7.75
C ALA A 159 -3.78 -0.27 9.08
N ASP A 160 -2.80 0.55 9.41
CA ASP A 160 -2.78 1.40 10.60
C ASP A 160 -2.19 2.79 10.31
N THR A 161 -1.90 3.06 9.04
CA THR A 161 -1.26 4.30 8.59
C THR A 161 -1.94 4.78 7.31
N ALA A 162 -2.30 6.06 7.27
CA ALA A 162 -2.76 6.74 6.08
C ALA A 162 -2.08 8.11 5.98
N LEU A 163 -1.58 8.45 4.79
CA LEU A 163 -0.85 9.69 4.48
C LEU A 163 -1.43 10.35 3.22
N VAL A 164 -1.21 11.67 3.11
CA VAL A 164 -1.47 12.44 1.88
C VAL A 164 -0.16 12.92 1.32
#